data_2360043340bd0409683a196635d44085
#
_entry.id   2360043340bd0409683a196635d44085
#
_cell.length_a   1.000
_cell.length_b   1.000
_cell.length_c   1.000
_cell.angle_alpha   90.00
_cell.angle_beta   90.00
_cell.angle_gamma   90.00
#
_symmetry.space_group_name_H-M   'P 1'
#
loop_
_entity.id
_entity.type
_entity.pdbx_description
1 polymer ?
#
loop_
_entity_poly.entity_id
_entity_poly.type
_entity_poly.pdbx_seq_one_letter_code
_entity_poly.pdbx_strand_id
1 'polypeptide(L)'
;LTDYSYNKMMQILSPLSKEQIIEQMDVAYGRFAQENRDIRLTCPVLILLGDKDRTGKVRQYCFAWAKSTGYPLRIIEKASHFSNGDNPTQVNAEIEQFMKQTDSDRDGSRKEITSC
;
A
#
# COMPACT_ATOMS: atom_id res chain seq x y z
N LEU A 1 7.89 -11.37 8.60
CA LEU A 1 6.73 -12.18 8.23
C LEU A 1 6.29 -13.00 9.44
N THR A 2 5.03 -12.90 9.85
CA THR A 2 4.46 -13.71 10.92
C THR A 2 4.12 -15.12 10.41
N ASP A 3 3.95 -16.07 11.32
CA ASP A 3 3.52 -17.45 10.95
C ASP A 3 2.16 -17.43 10.24
N TYR A 4 1.26 -16.53 10.66
CA TYR A 4 -0.02 -16.34 9.99
C TYR A 4 0.16 -15.90 8.53
N SER A 5 0.96 -14.87 8.29
CA SER A 5 1.23 -14.37 6.94
C SER A 5 1.92 -15.41 6.07
N TYR A 6 2.88 -16.16 6.63
CA TYR A 6 3.55 -17.25 5.92
C TYR A 6 2.55 -18.33 5.49
N ASN A 7 1.72 -18.80 6.41
CA ASN A 7 0.74 -19.84 6.13
C ASN A 7 -0.29 -19.39 5.09
N LYS A 8 -0.73 -18.13 5.14
CA LYS A 8 -1.63 -17.55 4.12
C LYS A 8 -0.98 -17.50 2.74
N MET A 9 0.25 -17.07 2.66
CA MET A 9 0.99 -17.06 1.39
C MET A 9 1.17 -18.47 0.83
N MET A 10 1.49 -19.44 1.69
CA MET A 10 1.61 -20.85 1.26
C MET A 10 0.28 -21.44 0.77
N GLN A 11 -0.84 -21.09 1.39
CA GLN A 11 -2.16 -21.49 0.91
C GLN A 11 -2.48 -20.97 -0.49
N ILE A 12 -2.01 -19.76 -0.82
CA ILE A 12 -2.21 -19.13 -2.13
C ILE A 12 -1.25 -19.71 -3.17
N LEU A 13 0.01 -19.93 -2.82
CA LEU A 13 1.05 -20.33 -3.77
C LEU A 13 1.12 -21.83 -4.01
N SER A 14 0.84 -22.66 -2.99
CA SER A 14 1.00 -24.12 -3.09
C SER A 14 0.13 -24.79 -4.17
N PRO A 15 -1.08 -24.30 -4.53
CA PRO A 15 -1.85 -24.86 -5.63
C PRO A 15 -1.29 -24.51 -7.02
N LEU A 16 -0.38 -23.52 -7.11
CA LEU A 16 0.16 -23.05 -8.39
C LEU A 16 1.39 -23.88 -8.79
N SER A 17 1.50 -24.21 -10.08
CA SER A 17 2.72 -24.79 -10.62
C SER A 17 3.83 -23.72 -10.69
N LYS A 18 5.07 -24.19 -10.80
CA LYS A 18 6.23 -23.31 -11.00
C LYS A 18 6.05 -22.43 -12.24
N GLU A 19 5.56 -23.02 -13.31
CA GLU A 19 5.32 -22.35 -14.60
C GLU A 19 4.26 -21.26 -14.45
N GLN A 20 3.17 -21.52 -13.74
CA GLN A 20 2.12 -20.53 -13.46
C GLN A 20 2.66 -19.35 -12.63
N ILE A 21 3.50 -19.61 -11.62
CA ILE A 21 4.13 -18.56 -10.82
C ILE A 21 5.05 -17.70 -11.69
N ILE A 22 5.89 -18.32 -12.53
CA ILE A 22 6.79 -17.60 -13.42
C ILE A 22 6.00 -16.74 -14.42
N GLU A 23 4.96 -17.29 -15.04
CA GLU A 23 4.11 -16.54 -15.98
C GLU A 23 3.45 -15.32 -15.32
N GLN A 24 2.91 -15.47 -14.11
CA GLN A 24 2.34 -14.35 -13.36
C GLN A 24 3.39 -13.29 -13.03
N MET A 25 4.59 -13.69 -12.64
CA MET A 25 5.69 -12.77 -12.37
C MET A 25 6.14 -12.04 -13.63
N ASP A 26 6.24 -12.73 -14.77
CA ASP A 26 6.60 -12.11 -16.04
C ASP A 26 5.57 -11.07 -16.49
N VAL A 27 4.28 -11.34 -16.33
CA VAL A 27 3.21 -10.37 -16.59
C VAL A 27 3.32 -9.16 -15.65
N ALA A 28 3.54 -9.39 -14.35
CA ALA A 28 3.62 -8.32 -13.37
C ALA A 28 4.87 -7.44 -13.52
N TYR A 29 6.03 -8.04 -13.76
CA TYR A 29 7.31 -7.33 -13.78
C TYR A 29 7.77 -6.96 -15.20
N GLY A 30 7.44 -7.74 -16.22
CA GLY A 30 7.89 -7.49 -17.59
C GLY A 30 7.37 -6.19 -18.17
N ARG A 31 6.16 -5.79 -17.83
CA ARG A 31 5.56 -4.51 -18.25
C ARG A 31 5.77 -3.36 -17.27
N PHE A 32 6.02 -3.67 -16.01
CA PHE A 32 6.10 -2.67 -14.94
C PHE A 32 7.11 -1.56 -15.25
N ALA A 33 8.30 -1.93 -15.71
CA ALA A 33 9.35 -0.96 -16.03
C ALA A 33 9.03 -0.09 -17.25
N GLN A 34 8.25 -0.59 -18.19
CA GLN A 34 7.90 0.11 -19.43
C GLN A 34 6.69 1.02 -19.26
N GLU A 35 5.73 0.60 -18.43
CA GLU A 35 4.45 1.30 -18.25
C GLU A 35 4.40 2.11 -16.95
N ASN A 36 5.40 1.96 -16.08
CA ASN A 36 5.50 2.74 -14.85
C ASN A 36 5.85 4.20 -15.19
N ARG A 37 4.83 5.04 -15.14
CA ARG A 37 4.95 6.49 -15.38
C ARG A 37 4.65 7.23 -14.09
N ASP A 38 5.22 8.42 -13.96
CA ASP A 38 4.87 9.35 -12.89
C ASP A 38 3.41 9.79 -13.04
N ILE A 39 2.52 9.09 -12.37
CA ILE A 39 1.09 9.38 -12.34
C ILE A 39 0.80 10.12 -11.05
N ARG A 40 0.21 11.32 -11.18
CA ARG A 40 -0.37 12.02 -10.03
C ARG A 40 -1.82 11.56 -9.86
N LEU A 41 -2.10 10.91 -8.73
CA LEU A 41 -3.45 10.48 -8.41
C LEU A 41 -4.31 11.68 -7.97
N THR A 42 -5.55 11.72 -8.43
CA THR A 42 -6.52 12.78 -8.10
C THR A 42 -7.40 12.43 -6.89
N CYS A 43 -7.29 11.21 -6.38
CA CYS A 43 -7.94 10.75 -5.15
C CYS A 43 -7.03 10.91 -3.94
N PRO A 44 -7.57 10.93 -2.71
CA PRO A 44 -6.76 10.81 -1.50
C PRO A 44 -5.94 9.52 -1.50
N VAL A 45 -4.69 9.61 -1.04
CA VAL A 45 -3.74 8.50 -1.02
C VAL A 45 -3.12 8.36 0.37
N LEU A 46 -3.06 7.15 0.89
CA LEU A 46 -2.33 6.77 2.08
C LEU A 46 -1.30 5.70 1.72
N ILE A 47 -0.04 5.95 2.05
CA ILE A 47 1.04 4.98 1.87
C ILE A 47 1.26 4.24 3.19
N LEU A 48 1.18 2.92 3.17
CA LEU A 48 1.49 2.06 4.32
C LEU A 48 2.76 1.27 4.02
N LEU A 49 3.71 1.27 4.95
CA LEU A 49 5.00 0.59 4.80
C LEU A 49 5.34 -0.17 6.09
N GLY A 50 5.60 -1.46 5.99
CA GLY A 50 6.07 -2.25 7.14
C GLY A 50 7.47 -1.80 7.59
N ASP A 51 7.70 -1.72 8.90
CA ASP A 51 9.01 -1.33 9.48
C ASP A 51 10.12 -2.31 9.11
N LYS A 52 9.79 -3.57 8.87
CA LYS A 52 10.69 -4.65 8.49
C LYS A 52 10.62 -5.02 7.00
N ASP A 53 9.95 -4.20 6.19
CA ASP A 53 9.89 -4.45 4.74
C ASP A 53 11.28 -4.27 4.13
N ARG A 54 11.81 -5.37 3.60
CA ARG A 54 13.11 -5.45 2.92
C ARG A 54 12.97 -5.90 1.47
N THR A 55 11.77 -5.82 0.92
CA THR A 55 11.46 -6.23 -0.46
C THR A 55 12.08 -5.24 -1.45
N GLY A 56 13.19 -5.63 -2.06
CA GLY A 56 13.86 -4.82 -3.08
C GLY A 56 14.09 -3.38 -2.62
N LYS A 57 13.62 -2.43 -3.43
CA LYS A 57 13.72 -0.97 -3.15
C LYS A 57 12.41 -0.35 -2.71
N VAL A 58 11.40 -1.14 -2.32
CA VAL A 58 10.06 -0.65 -1.96
C VAL A 58 10.12 0.46 -0.91
N ARG A 59 10.93 0.27 0.13
CA ARG A 59 11.11 1.27 1.18
C ARG A 59 11.58 2.62 0.63
N GLN A 60 12.58 2.60 -0.25
CA GLN A 60 13.11 3.82 -0.87
C GLN A 60 12.06 4.50 -1.75
N TYR A 61 11.30 3.72 -2.52
CA TYR A 61 10.24 4.23 -3.38
C TYR A 61 9.08 4.83 -2.58
N CYS A 62 8.66 4.21 -1.48
CA CYS A 62 7.60 4.76 -0.63
C CYS A 62 7.99 6.12 -0.05
N PHE A 63 9.22 6.26 0.48
CA PHE A 63 9.70 7.56 0.98
C PHE A 63 9.85 8.61 -0.12
N ALA A 64 10.41 8.25 -1.26
CA ALA A 64 10.54 9.15 -2.40
C ALA A 64 9.18 9.62 -2.91
N TRP A 65 8.22 8.71 -3.00
CA TRP A 65 6.86 9.03 -3.44
C TRP A 65 6.13 9.93 -2.45
N ALA A 66 6.18 9.62 -1.16
CA ALA A 66 5.63 10.49 -0.12
C ALA A 66 6.24 11.90 -0.17
N LYS A 67 7.57 12.00 -0.33
CA LYS A 67 8.27 13.28 -0.42
C LYS A 67 7.88 14.09 -1.66
N SER A 68 7.77 13.46 -2.82
CA SER A 68 7.47 14.15 -4.08
C SER A 68 6.01 14.58 -4.22
N THR A 69 5.09 13.86 -3.57
CA THR A 69 3.65 14.09 -3.69
C THR A 69 3.02 14.78 -2.50
N GLY A 70 3.64 14.67 -1.31
CA GLY A 70 3.05 15.08 -0.04
C GLY A 70 2.03 14.06 0.51
N TYR A 71 1.92 12.87 -0.07
CA TYR A 71 1.02 11.84 0.45
C TYR A 71 1.45 11.38 1.83
N PRO A 72 0.50 11.21 2.78
CA PRO A 72 0.81 10.68 4.09
C PRO A 72 1.38 9.26 3.99
N LEU A 73 2.46 9.02 4.73
CA LEU A 73 3.11 7.72 4.87
C LEU A 73 3.05 7.30 6.34
N ARG A 74 2.61 6.08 6.60
CA ARG A 74 2.58 5.47 7.94
C ARG A 74 3.43 4.22 7.96
N ILE A 75 4.22 4.10 9.00
CA ILE A 75 5.04 2.91 9.25
C ILE A 75 4.23 1.95 10.11
N ILE A 76 4.08 0.72 9.64
CA ILE A 76 3.39 -0.35 10.35
C ILE A 76 4.43 -1.14 11.14
N GLU A 77 4.28 -1.14 12.45
CA GLU A 77 5.21 -1.78 13.37
C GLU A 77 5.16 -3.31 13.26
N LYS A 78 6.32 -3.95 13.43
CA LYS A 78 6.47 -5.42 13.42
C LYS A 78 5.93 -6.09 12.15
N ALA A 79 5.95 -5.36 11.04
CA ALA A 79 5.39 -5.79 9.77
C ALA A 79 6.43 -5.80 8.65
N SER A 80 6.35 -6.81 7.80
CA SER A 80 7.11 -6.96 6.56
C SER A 80 6.34 -6.38 5.36
N HIS A 81 6.63 -6.87 4.16
CA HIS A 81 5.90 -6.50 2.94
C HIS A 81 4.41 -6.84 2.99
N PHE A 82 4.04 -7.90 3.68
CA PHE A 82 2.65 -8.30 3.91
C PHE A 82 2.11 -7.68 5.21
N SER A 83 2.15 -6.35 5.31
CA SER A 83 1.86 -5.61 6.53
C SER A 83 0.43 -5.81 7.06
N ASN A 84 -0.55 -5.94 6.16
CA ASN A 84 -1.94 -6.23 6.53
C ASN A 84 -2.15 -7.63 7.14
N GLY A 85 -1.30 -8.59 6.83
CA GLY A 85 -1.29 -9.89 7.48
C GLY A 85 -0.46 -9.92 8.76
N ASP A 86 0.66 -9.17 8.79
CA ASP A 86 1.57 -9.15 9.94
C ASP A 86 1.03 -8.31 11.12
N ASN A 87 0.38 -7.19 10.83
CA ASN A 87 -0.22 -6.31 11.85
C ASN A 87 -1.55 -5.72 11.37
N PRO A 88 -2.60 -6.55 11.25
CA PRO A 88 -3.92 -6.09 10.76
C PRO A 88 -4.56 -5.03 11.66
N THR A 89 -4.31 -5.08 12.95
CA THR A 89 -4.87 -4.12 13.91
C THR A 89 -4.41 -2.71 13.59
N GLN A 90 -3.10 -2.50 13.42
CA GLN A 90 -2.57 -1.18 13.10
C GLN A 90 -2.96 -0.75 11.69
N VAL A 91 -2.88 -1.65 10.70
CA VAL A 91 -3.26 -1.34 9.32
C VAL A 91 -4.71 -0.87 9.25
N ASN A 92 -5.64 -1.58 9.89
CA ASN A 92 -7.05 -1.22 9.89
C ASN A 92 -7.30 0.13 10.60
N ALA A 93 -6.61 0.39 11.71
CA ALA A 93 -6.71 1.66 12.43
C ALA A 93 -6.23 2.84 11.58
N GLU A 94 -5.11 2.69 10.87
CA GLU A 94 -4.59 3.73 9.97
C GLU A 94 -5.53 4.02 8.79
N ILE A 95 -6.11 2.96 8.19
CA ILE A 95 -7.10 3.12 7.11
C ILE A 95 -8.35 3.83 7.62
N GLU A 96 -8.89 3.42 8.77
CA GLU A 96 -10.08 4.02 9.36
C GLU A 96 -9.86 5.50 9.68
N GLN A 97 -8.73 5.85 10.28
CA GLN A 97 -8.37 7.23 10.58
C GLN A 97 -8.25 8.07 9.30
N PHE A 98 -7.60 7.54 8.27
CA PHE A 98 -7.45 8.22 6.99
C PHE A 98 -8.79 8.48 6.31
N MET A 99 -9.70 7.52 6.32
CA MET A 99 -11.05 7.68 5.77
C MET A 99 -11.85 8.76 6.50
N LYS A 100 -11.80 8.79 7.84
CA LYS A 100 -12.46 9.82 8.64
C LYS A 100 -11.94 11.23 8.34
N GLN A 101 -10.63 11.39 8.16
CA GLN A 101 -10.00 12.67 7.80
C GLN A 101 -10.46 13.14 6.42
N THR A 102 -10.46 12.26 5.43
CA THR A 102 -10.87 12.60 4.06
C THR A 102 -12.35 12.95 3.94
N ASP A 103 -13.21 12.31 4.72
CA ASP A 103 -14.64 12.64 4.77
C ASP A 103 -14.87 14.02 5.43
N SER A 104 -14.15 14.33 6.50
CA SER A 104 -14.21 15.64 7.16
C SER A 104 -13.75 16.77 6.24
N ASP A 105 -12.70 16.56 5.46
CA ASP A 105 -12.20 17.54 4.49
C ASP A 105 -13.20 17.80 3.36
N ARG A 106 -13.92 16.76 2.91
CA ARG A 106 -14.99 16.90 1.91
C ARG A 106 -16.18 17.69 2.44
N ASP A 107 -16.57 17.50 3.69
CA ASP A 107 -17.68 18.20 4.31
C ASP A 107 -17.32 19.67 4.62
N GLY A 108 -16.08 19.96 5.00
CA GLY A 108 -15.53 21.31 5.14
C GLY A 108 -15.54 22.11 3.84
N SER A 109 -15.13 21.50 2.73
CA SER A 109 -15.16 22.13 1.40
C SER A 109 -16.57 22.43 0.91
N ARG A 110 -17.57 21.63 1.28
CA ARG A 110 -18.99 21.91 0.97
C ARG A 110 -19.54 23.10 1.72
N LYS A 111 -19.09 23.34 2.96
CA LYS A 111 -19.54 24.51 3.76
C LYS A 111 -18.97 25.83 3.26
N GLU A 112 -17.77 25.85 2.69
CA GLU A 112 -17.19 27.05 2.09
C GLU A 112 -17.89 27.47 0.77
N ILE A 113 -18.43 26.54 0.01
CA ILE A 113 -19.15 26.81 -1.25
C ILE A 113 -20.59 27.33 -1.00
N THR A 114 -21.17 27.05 0.15
CA THR A 114 -22.55 27.45 0.51
C THR A 114 -22.62 28.78 1.27
N SER A 115 -21.50 29.46 1.53
CA SER A 115 -21.43 30.74 2.24
C SER A 115 -21.16 31.95 1.31
N CYS A 116 -21.53 31.86 0.04
CA CYS A 116 -21.61 32.98 -0.91
C CYS A 116 -23.02 33.44 -1.09
#